data_e5b9a7a3bc59ba133bdff2c5e4a720f1
#
_entry.id   e5b9a7a3bc59ba133bdff2c5e4a720f1
#
_cell.length_a   1.000
_cell.length_b   1.000
_cell.length_c   1.000
_cell.angle_alpha   90.00
_cell.angle_beta   90.00
_cell.angle_gamma   90.00
#
_symmetry.space_group_name_H-M   'P 1'
#
loop_
_entity.id
_entity.type
_entity.pdbx_description
1 polymer ?
#
loop_
_entity_poly.entity_id
_entity_poly.type
_entity_poly.pdbx_seq_one_letter_code
_entity_poly.pdbx_strand_id
1 'polypeptide(L)'
;DNILHQIDLVEKKGIKEIVLTGIHIGQWGLEFNLSLIDLLKKIETTKIPRYRLGSLYVNELDDTIIDFLSNSTKFCPHFHLSLQSLCDKTLSNMNRNYDSKSALKTIDKLHKKFKNPYLGCDIIVGFPLETDEDFNITYNNLKQAKLSSIHCFPYSRREKTPAFDLPQVQDSIKTKRVEKIIELSKDLHKNFLLRNKNTIQEVLIEKKSKKTNLYSATTRNYIKIHI
;
A
#
# COMPACT_ATOMS: atom_id res chain seq x y z
N ASP A 1 20.01 1.79 15.62
CA ASP A 1 20.58 3.14 15.83
C ASP A 1 20.68 3.97 14.54
N ASN A 2 21.03 3.38 13.40
CA ASN A 2 21.18 4.12 12.14
C ASN A 2 19.88 4.84 11.69
N ILE A 3 18.73 4.18 11.77
CA ILE A 3 17.42 4.79 11.36
C ILE A 3 17.12 6.02 12.24
N LEU A 4 17.29 5.92 13.56
CA LEU A 4 17.03 7.04 14.47
C LEU A 4 18.01 8.19 14.25
N HIS A 5 19.26 7.89 13.93
CA HIS A 5 20.23 8.90 13.54
C HIS A 5 19.83 9.62 12.24
N GLN A 6 19.36 8.90 11.22
CA GLN A 6 18.83 9.52 10.00
C GLN A 6 17.62 10.40 10.30
N ILE A 7 16.71 9.98 11.19
CA ILE A 7 15.57 10.78 11.60
C ILE A 7 16.02 12.08 12.28
N ASP A 8 16.98 12.02 13.20
CA ASP A 8 17.54 13.21 13.87
C ASP A 8 18.13 14.21 12.84
N LEU A 9 18.83 13.71 11.83
CA LEU A 9 19.40 14.55 10.77
C LEU A 9 18.32 15.27 9.94
N VAL A 10 17.20 14.60 9.61
CA VAL A 10 16.11 15.23 8.85
C VAL A 10 15.25 16.15 9.73
N GLU A 11 15.12 15.84 11.02
CA GLU A 11 14.49 16.74 12.00
C GLU A 11 15.21 18.09 12.07
N LYS A 12 16.55 18.05 12.18
CA LYS A 12 17.42 19.26 12.21
C LYS A 12 17.27 20.11 10.95
N LYS A 13 16.88 19.49 9.81
CA LYS A 13 16.56 20.18 8.55
C LYS A 13 15.11 20.68 8.49
N GLY A 14 14.32 20.51 9.53
CA GLY A 14 12.94 20.95 9.58
C GLY A 14 11.95 20.12 8.78
N ILE A 15 12.32 18.89 8.36
CA ILE A 15 11.43 17.96 7.67
C ILE A 15 10.26 17.56 8.59
N LYS A 16 9.06 17.54 8.04
CA LYS A 16 7.81 17.30 8.79
C LYS A 16 7.18 15.93 8.58
N GLU A 17 7.56 15.23 7.54
CA GLU A 17 7.07 13.89 7.26
C GLU A 17 8.22 13.01 6.76
N ILE A 18 8.27 11.78 7.25
CA ILE A 18 9.18 10.73 6.75
C ILE A 18 8.39 9.55 6.22
N VAL A 19 8.99 8.82 5.28
CA VAL A 19 8.47 7.54 4.79
C VAL A 19 9.51 6.48 5.09
N LEU A 20 9.14 5.48 5.90
CA LEU A 20 9.97 4.31 6.14
C LEU A 20 9.82 3.35 4.95
N THR A 21 10.90 3.07 4.27
CA THR A 21 10.92 2.18 3.10
C THR A 21 11.89 1.02 3.32
N GLY A 22 11.62 -0.10 2.70
CA GLY A 22 12.48 -1.28 2.74
C GLY A 22 11.83 -2.46 2.05
N ILE A 23 12.60 -3.51 1.82
CA ILE A 23 12.07 -4.81 1.42
C ILE A 23 11.59 -5.49 2.69
N HIS A 24 10.33 -5.97 2.73
CA HIS A 24 9.74 -6.63 3.91
C HIS A 24 9.85 -5.81 5.21
N ILE A 25 9.33 -4.57 5.19
CA ILE A 25 9.38 -3.67 6.36
C ILE A 25 8.79 -4.33 7.61
N GLY A 26 7.74 -5.14 7.48
CA GLY A 26 7.12 -5.85 8.59
C GLY A 26 8.05 -6.83 9.31
N GLN A 27 9.12 -7.29 8.65
CA GLN A 27 10.12 -8.20 9.22
C GLN A 27 11.33 -7.46 9.82
N TRP A 28 11.28 -6.12 9.87
CA TRP A 28 12.38 -5.35 10.42
C TRP A 28 12.70 -5.77 11.86
N GLY A 29 13.96 -6.02 12.11
CA GLY A 29 14.49 -6.26 13.46
C GLY A 29 14.51 -7.72 13.89
N LEU A 30 13.91 -8.65 13.14
CA LEU A 30 13.85 -10.08 13.50
C LEU A 30 15.25 -10.67 13.75
N GLU A 31 16.25 -10.27 12.97
CA GLU A 31 17.65 -10.69 13.13
C GLU A 31 18.29 -10.21 14.44
N PHE A 32 17.69 -9.21 15.11
CA PHE A 32 18.15 -8.64 16.38
C PHE A 32 17.16 -8.93 17.53
N ASN A 33 16.24 -9.88 17.37
CA ASN A 33 15.15 -10.13 18.31
C ASN A 33 14.30 -8.89 18.62
N LEU A 34 14.13 -8.02 17.63
CA LEU A 34 13.28 -6.83 17.65
C LEU A 34 12.15 -6.99 16.63
N SER A 35 11.15 -6.13 16.75
CA SER A 35 10.01 -6.06 15.82
C SER A 35 9.87 -4.67 15.21
N LEU A 36 9.10 -4.56 14.13
CA LEU A 36 8.73 -3.27 13.56
C LEU A 36 8.11 -2.35 14.62
N ILE A 37 7.30 -2.88 15.54
CA ILE A 37 6.68 -2.11 16.61
C ILE A 37 7.73 -1.48 17.53
N ASP A 38 8.83 -2.16 17.80
CA ASP A 38 9.90 -1.61 18.64
C ASP A 38 10.57 -0.40 17.98
N LEU A 39 10.74 -0.44 16.64
CA LEU A 39 11.19 0.71 15.88
C LEU A 39 10.16 1.83 15.93
N LEU A 40 8.87 1.52 15.67
CA LEU A 40 7.81 2.51 15.64
C LEU A 40 7.63 3.20 17.00
N LYS A 41 7.72 2.47 18.10
CA LYS A 41 7.73 3.05 19.47
C LYS A 41 8.85 4.09 19.63
N LYS A 42 10.04 3.82 19.12
CA LYS A 42 11.13 4.79 19.17
C LYS A 42 10.87 6.00 18.26
N ILE A 43 10.24 5.80 17.11
CA ILE A 43 9.84 6.90 16.21
C ILE A 43 8.78 7.80 16.88
N GLU A 44 7.86 7.23 17.64
CA GLU A 44 6.88 8.03 18.40
C GLU A 44 7.53 9.00 19.39
N THR A 45 8.73 8.69 19.90
CA THR A 45 9.46 9.60 20.84
C THR A 45 10.25 10.69 20.12
N THR A 46 10.46 10.63 18.79
CA THR A 46 11.16 11.65 18.02
C THR A 46 10.32 12.94 17.88
N LYS A 47 10.88 14.00 17.33
CA LYS A 47 10.14 15.25 17.04
C LYS A 47 9.49 15.26 15.67
N ILE A 48 9.67 14.22 14.84
CA ILE A 48 8.97 14.09 13.56
C ILE A 48 7.46 14.03 13.82
N PRO A 49 6.67 14.94 13.24
CA PRO A 49 5.24 14.98 13.51
C PRO A 49 4.44 13.94 12.71
N ARG A 50 4.97 13.43 11.59
CA ARG A 50 4.25 12.53 10.69
C ARG A 50 5.18 11.48 10.10
N TYR A 51 4.69 10.23 10.03
CA TYR A 51 5.39 9.17 9.28
C TYR A 51 4.41 8.30 8.48
N ARG A 52 4.94 7.68 7.42
CA ARG A 52 4.28 6.66 6.59
C ARG A 52 5.14 5.43 6.52
N LEU A 53 4.48 4.31 6.22
CA LEU A 53 5.15 3.06 5.87
C LEU A 53 5.09 2.89 4.34
N GLY A 54 6.15 2.32 3.78
CA GLY A 54 6.18 1.85 2.41
C GLY A 54 5.31 0.62 2.22
N SER A 55 5.61 -0.19 1.19
CA SER A 55 4.82 -1.39 0.89
C SER A 55 4.90 -2.42 2.01
N LEU A 56 3.74 -2.97 2.36
CA LEU A 56 3.57 -4.00 3.37
C LEU A 56 2.92 -5.25 2.76
N TYR A 57 3.31 -6.41 3.23
CA TYR A 57 2.57 -7.62 2.95
C TYR A 57 1.39 -7.74 3.92
N VAL A 58 0.27 -8.29 3.44
CA VAL A 58 -0.94 -8.41 4.27
C VAL A 58 -0.75 -9.29 5.50
N ASN A 59 0.10 -10.30 5.41
CA ASN A 59 0.47 -11.17 6.52
C ASN A 59 1.45 -10.54 7.52
N GLU A 60 2.02 -9.36 7.21
CA GLU A 60 2.83 -8.55 8.12
C GLU A 60 1.97 -7.57 8.95
N LEU A 61 0.69 -7.40 8.59
CA LEU A 61 -0.27 -6.54 9.28
C LEU A 61 -1.13 -7.37 10.24
N ASP A 62 -0.54 -7.82 11.33
CA ASP A 62 -1.28 -8.47 12.42
C ASP A 62 -2.08 -7.47 13.28
N ASP A 63 -2.88 -7.99 14.20
CA ASP A 63 -3.71 -7.15 15.06
C ASP A 63 -2.87 -6.22 15.94
N THR A 64 -1.69 -6.63 16.36
CA THR A 64 -0.80 -5.85 17.24
C THR A 64 -0.26 -4.62 16.51
N ILE A 65 0.19 -4.81 15.26
CA ILE A 65 0.66 -3.69 14.41
C ILE A 65 -0.49 -2.75 14.07
N ILE A 66 -1.65 -3.28 13.66
CA ILE A 66 -2.82 -2.47 13.31
C ILE A 66 -3.29 -1.65 14.50
N ASP A 67 -3.36 -2.25 15.69
CA ASP A 67 -3.75 -1.55 16.93
C ASP A 67 -2.74 -0.50 17.33
N PHE A 68 -1.44 -0.79 17.26
CA PHE A 68 -0.40 0.19 17.51
C PHE A 68 -0.53 1.41 16.58
N LEU A 69 -0.62 1.18 15.26
CA LEU A 69 -0.74 2.24 14.26
C LEU A 69 -2.03 3.04 14.42
N SER A 70 -3.14 2.40 14.80
CA SER A 70 -4.43 3.09 15.00
C SER A 70 -4.45 4.02 16.21
N ASN A 71 -3.60 3.76 17.21
CA ASN A 71 -3.42 4.60 18.38
C ASN A 71 -2.31 5.66 18.21
N SER A 72 -1.52 5.59 17.14
CA SER A 72 -0.48 6.57 16.86
C SER A 72 -1.06 7.93 16.43
N THR A 73 -0.56 9.01 17.03
CA THR A 73 -0.88 10.36 16.59
C THR A 73 -0.03 10.84 15.42
N LYS A 74 1.06 10.16 15.11
CA LYS A 74 2.03 10.51 14.05
C LYS A 74 1.85 9.69 12.78
N PHE A 75 1.37 8.47 12.89
CA PHE A 75 1.15 7.62 11.72
C PHE A 75 0.12 8.25 10.77
N CYS A 76 0.46 8.32 9.50
CA CYS A 76 -0.46 8.73 8.45
C CYS A 76 -1.18 7.49 7.90
N PRO A 77 -2.53 7.40 7.96
CA PRO A 77 -3.27 6.22 7.56
C PRO A 77 -3.25 6.01 6.04
N HIS A 78 -2.08 5.68 5.54
CA HIS A 78 -1.75 5.34 4.17
C HIS A 78 -1.07 3.98 4.16
N PHE A 79 -1.71 3.01 3.55
CA PHE A 79 -1.20 1.66 3.40
C PHE A 79 -1.03 1.35 1.92
N HIS A 80 0.11 0.79 1.56
CA HIS A 80 0.36 0.22 0.25
C HIS A 80 0.57 -1.29 0.41
N LEU A 81 -0.35 -2.08 -0.12
CA LEU A 81 -0.41 -3.52 0.11
C LEU A 81 0.12 -4.28 -1.09
N SER A 82 1.13 -5.11 -0.90
CA SER A 82 1.65 -6.01 -1.93
C SER A 82 0.74 -7.23 -2.09
N LEU A 83 -0.49 -7.03 -2.62
CA LEU A 83 -1.49 -8.11 -2.78
C LEU A 83 -1.16 -9.07 -3.91
N GLN A 84 -0.57 -8.60 -4.97
CA GLN A 84 -0.19 -9.31 -6.19
C GLN A 84 -1.36 -9.99 -6.93
N SER A 85 -2.27 -10.67 -6.23
CA SER A 85 -3.52 -11.28 -6.71
C SER A 85 -4.52 -11.40 -5.57
N LEU A 86 -5.80 -11.65 -5.90
CA LEU A 86 -6.85 -12.06 -4.95
C LEU A 86 -7.59 -13.31 -5.48
N CYS A 87 -6.91 -14.17 -6.23
CA CYS A 87 -7.31 -15.52 -6.57
C CYS A 87 -6.35 -16.50 -5.89
N ASP A 88 -6.85 -17.42 -5.07
CA ASP A 88 -6.03 -18.33 -4.26
C ASP A 88 -5.12 -19.21 -5.10
N LYS A 89 -5.60 -19.70 -6.25
CA LYS A 89 -4.79 -20.48 -7.19
C LYS A 89 -3.61 -19.65 -7.72
N THR A 90 -3.85 -18.39 -8.09
CA THR A 90 -2.79 -17.50 -8.58
C THR A 90 -1.82 -17.15 -7.47
N LEU A 91 -2.30 -16.87 -6.25
CA LEU A 91 -1.46 -16.63 -5.07
C LEU A 91 -0.56 -17.82 -4.75
N SER A 92 -1.12 -19.04 -4.80
CA SER A 92 -0.35 -20.28 -4.62
C SER A 92 0.74 -20.43 -5.68
N ASN A 93 0.42 -20.17 -6.95
CA ASN A 93 1.39 -20.23 -8.07
C ASN A 93 2.49 -19.16 -7.91
N MET A 94 2.19 -18.02 -7.28
CA MET A 94 3.15 -16.97 -6.93
C MET A 94 3.92 -17.26 -5.63
N ASN A 95 3.71 -18.41 -5.01
CA ASN A 95 4.30 -18.80 -3.71
C ASN A 95 4.03 -17.77 -2.61
N ARG A 96 2.77 -17.28 -2.51
CA ARG A 96 2.35 -16.36 -1.45
C ARG A 96 1.86 -17.12 -0.22
N ASN A 97 2.26 -16.65 0.96
CA ASN A 97 1.94 -17.28 2.26
C ASN A 97 0.62 -16.73 2.86
N TYR A 98 -0.33 -16.33 2.03
CA TYR A 98 -1.67 -15.87 2.42
C TYR A 98 -2.67 -16.19 1.31
N ASP A 99 -3.95 -16.25 1.66
CA ASP A 99 -5.07 -16.43 0.75
C ASP A 99 -5.88 -15.14 0.56
N SER A 100 -6.79 -15.14 -0.39
CA SER A 100 -7.66 -14.00 -0.68
C SER A 100 -8.55 -13.63 0.49
N LYS A 101 -9.03 -14.62 1.26
CA LYS A 101 -9.89 -14.42 2.43
C LYS A 101 -9.15 -13.68 3.55
N SER A 102 -7.93 -14.07 3.86
CA SER A 102 -7.09 -13.41 4.87
C SER A 102 -6.72 -11.99 4.44
N ALA A 103 -6.39 -11.79 3.16
CA ALA A 103 -6.12 -10.47 2.61
C ALA A 103 -7.33 -9.52 2.73
N LEU A 104 -8.51 -9.98 2.33
CA LEU A 104 -9.76 -9.20 2.45
C LEU A 104 -10.12 -8.92 3.92
N LYS A 105 -9.89 -9.87 4.82
CA LYS A 105 -10.08 -9.67 6.27
C LYS A 105 -9.16 -8.59 6.82
N THR A 106 -7.90 -8.55 6.42
CA THR A 106 -6.96 -7.49 6.82
C THR A 106 -7.42 -6.12 6.30
N ILE A 107 -7.83 -6.02 5.03
CA ILE A 107 -8.39 -4.79 4.45
C ILE A 107 -9.62 -4.31 5.24
N ASP A 108 -10.54 -5.20 5.58
CA ASP A 108 -11.72 -4.87 6.38
C ASP A 108 -11.36 -4.37 7.79
N LYS A 109 -10.36 -4.99 8.44
CA LYS A 109 -9.82 -4.50 9.72
C LYS A 109 -9.27 -3.08 9.61
N LEU A 110 -8.49 -2.78 8.57
CA LEU A 110 -7.96 -1.43 8.35
C LEU A 110 -9.09 -0.41 8.19
N HIS A 111 -10.16 -0.74 7.47
CA HIS A 111 -11.33 0.13 7.36
C HIS A 111 -12.08 0.34 8.68
N LYS A 112 -12.09 -0.66 9.57
CA LYS A 112 -12.71 -0.56 10.90
C LYS A 112 -11.88 0.26 11.89
N LYS A 113 -10.56 0.16 11.80
CA LYS A 113 -9.64 0.81 12.74
C LYS A 113 -9.29 2.26 12.35
N PHE A 114 -9.33 2.59 11.07
CA PHE A 114 -8.94 3.92 10.59
C PHE A 114 -10.11 4.62 9.88
N LYS A 115 -10.25 5.92 10.14
CA LYS A 115 -11.24 6.75 9.47
C LYS A 115 -10.76 7.08 8.04
N ASN A 116 -11.43 6.53 7.03
CA ASN A 116 -11.12 6.74 5.61
C ASN A 116 -9.62 6.58 5.28
N PRO A 117 -8.97 5.44 5.60
CA PRO A 117 -7.57 5.22 5.25
C PRO A 117 -7.39 5.19 3.74
N TYR A 118 -6.21 5.60 3.25
CA TYR A 118 -5.82 5.27 1.90
C TYR A 118 -5.30 3.83 1.86
N LEU A 119 -5.94 3.00 1.07
CA LEU A 119 -5.53 1.61 0.84
C LEU A 119 -5.18 1.44 -0.63
N GLY A 120 -3.90 1.57 -0.97
CA GLY A 120 -3.37 1.23 -2.29
C GLY A 120 -2.89 -0.21 -2.34
N CYS A 121 -2.80 -0.80 -3.53
CA CYS A 121 -2.20 -2.12 -3.67
C CYS A 121 -1.51 -2.30 -5.03
N ASP A 122 -0.58 -3.26 -5.07
CA ASP A 122 0.02 -3.78 -6.29
C ASP A 122 -0.70 -5.07 -6.70
N ILE A 123 -1.03 -5.19 -8.01
CA ILE A 123 -1.61 -6.37 -8.65
C ILE A 123 -0.79 -6.71 -9.88
N ILE A 124 -0.49 -7.99 -10.04
CA ILE A 124 0.12 -8.57 -11.24
C ILE A 124 -0.95 -9.37 -11.98
N VAL A 125 -1.16 -9.09 -13.26
CA VAL A 125 -2.07 -9.83 -14.13
C VAL A 125 -1.31 -10.62 -15.18
N GLY A 126 -1.87 -11.76 -15.61
CA GLY A 126 -1.24 -12.62 -16.61
C GLY A 126 -0.03 -13.35 -16.04
N PHE A 127 -0.03 -13.68 -14.76
CA PHE A 127 0.95 -14.63 -14.22
C PHE A 127 0.83 -15.97 -14.97
N PRO A 128 1.91 -16.74 -15.17
CA PRO A 128 1.83 -18.05 -15.82
C PRO A 128 0.68 -18.89 -15.25
N LEU A 129 -0.06 -19.56 -16.15
CA LEU A 129 -1.24 -20.39 -15.84
C LEU A 129 -2.48 -19.64 -15.34
N GLU A 130 -2.47 -18.30 -15.25
CA GLU A 130 -3.67 -17.53 -14.89
C GLU A 130 -4.72 -17.62 -15.99
N THR A 131 -5.87 -18.21 -15.68
CA THR A 131 -7.02 -18.30 -16.59
C THR A 131 -7.87 -17.03 -16.55
N ASP A 132 -8.86 -16.93 -17.44
CA ASP A 132 -9.84 -15.83 -17.38
C ASP A 132 -10.72 -15.91 -16.14
N GLU A 133 -11.00 -17.12 -15.65
CA GLU A 133 -11.72 -17.33 -14.38
C GLU A 133 -10.89 -16.83 -13.19
N ASP A 134 -9.61 -17.18 -13.10
CA ASP A 134 -8.69 -16.73 -12.05
C ASP A 134 -8.59 -15.19 -12.02
N PHE A 135 -8.49 -14.56 -13.20
CA PHE A 135 -8.51 -13.10 -13.32
C PHE A 135 -9.84 -12.49 -12.86
N ASN A 136 -10.98 -13.09 -13.25
CA ASN A 136 -12.30 -12.60 -12.85
C ASN A 136 -12.51 -12.71 -11.33
N ILE A 137 -12.01 -13.76 -10.68
CA ILE A 137 -12.01 -13.88 -9.22
C ILE A 137 -11.23 -12.71 -8.60
N THR A 138 -10.01 -12.46 -9.06
CA THR A 138 -9.20 -11.32 -8.59
C THR A 138 -9.93 -9.99 -8.81
N TYR A 139 -10.48 -9.75 -10.00
CA TYR A 139 -11.20 -8.52 -10.32
C TYR A 139 -12.40 -8.29 -9.41
N ASN A 140 -13.22 -9.30 -9.17
CA ASN A 140 -14.41 -9.21 -8.33
C ASN A 140 -14.04 -8.96 -6.85
N ASN A 141 -13.00 -9.61 -6.36
CA ASN A 141 -12.50 -9.39 -5.00
C ASN A 141 -11.95 -7.96 -4.83
N LEU A 142 -11.20 -7.44 -5.80
CA LEU A 142 -10.71 -6.06 -5.80
C LEU A 142 -11.87 -5.04 -5.81
N LYS A 143 -12.91 -5.29 -6.60
CA LYS A 143 -14.10 -4.42 -6.66
C LYS A 143 -14.81 -4.30 -5.32
N GLN A 144 -14.83 -5.37 -4.51
CA GLN A 144 -15.46 -5.40 -3.19
C GLN A 144 -14.58 -4.84 -2.07
N ALA A 145 -13.26 -4.85 -2.23
CA ALA A 145 -12.28 -4.54 -1.20
C ALA A 145 -12.23 -3.06 -0.78
N LYS A 146 -13.00 -2.15 -1.41
CA LYS A 146 -13.06 -0.71 -1.12
C LYS A 146 -11.67 -0.03 -1.08
N LEU A 147 -10.75 -0.49 -1.93
CA LEU A 147 -9.43 0.12 -2.08
C LEU A 147 -9.51 1.58 -2.54
N SER A 148 -8.42 2.31 -2.38
CA SER A 148 -8.30 3.70 -2.82
C SER A 148 -7.63 3.82 -4.18
N SER A 149 -6.77 2.87 -4.52
CA SER A 149 -6.12 2.80 -5.83
C SER A 149 -5.48 1.42 -6.04
N ILE A 150 -5.26 1.05 -7.29
CA ILE A 150 -4.58 -0.19 -7.67
C ILE A 150 -3.48 0.16 -8.67
N HIS A 151 -2.25 -0.26 -8.37
CA HIS A 151 -1.16 -0.29 -9.32
C HIS A 151 -1.15 -1.66 -9.99
N CYS A 152 -1.46 -1.70 -11.28
CA CYS A 152 -1.54 -2.95 -12.04
C CYS A 152 -0.35 -3.10 -12.97
N PHE A 153 0.30 -4.25 -12.91
CA PHE A 153 1.43 -4.60 -13.75
C PHE A 153 1.12 -5.88 -14.55
N PRO A 154 1.43 -5.93 -15.86
CA PRO A 154 1.47 -7.20 -16.57
C PRO A 154 2.64 -8.03 -16.02
N TYR A 155 2.44 -9.32 -15.86
CA TYR A 155 3.56 -10.20 -15.49
C TYR A 155 4.70 -10.08 -16.52
N SER A 156 5.90 -9.87 -16.01
CA SER A 156 7.14 -9.84 -16.80
C SER A 156 7.96 -11.09 -16.50
N ARG A 157 8.24 -11.87 -17.53
CA ARG A 157 9.05 -13.09 -17.46
C ARG A 157 10.47 -12.74 -16.99
N ARG A 158 10.98 -13.45 -15.99
CA ARG A 158 12.32 -13.22 -15.43
C ARG A 158 13.10 -14.53 -15.41
N GLU A 159 14.28 -14.50 -15.97
CA GLU A 159 15.21 -15.64 -15.91
C GLU A 159 15.50 -16.05 -14.47
N LYS A 160 15.84 -17.30 -14.26
CA LYS A 160 16.17 -17.89 -12.96
C LYS A 160 15.03 -17.87 -11.93
N THR A 161 13.78 -17.69 -12.37
CA THR A 161 12.60 -17.86 -11.52
C THR A 161 11.82 -19.12 -11.94
N PRO A 162 11.16 -19.84 -10.99
CA PRO A 162 10.34 -21.01 -11.32
C PRO A 162 9.25 -20.73 -12.36
N ALA A 163 8.73 -19.50 -12.40
CA ALA A 163 7.70 -19.08 -13.33
C ALA A 163 8.22 -18.85 -14.76
N PHE A 164 9.54 -18.85 -14.98
CA PHE A 164 10.13 -18.57 -16.30
C PHE A 164 9.76 -19.62 -17.33
N ASP A 165 9.78 -20.90 -16.97
CA ASP A 165 9.54 -22.03 -17.88
C ASP A 165 8.08 -22.47 -17.96
N LEU A 166 7.19 -21.85 -17.16
CA LEU A 166 5.78 -22.15 -17.17
C LEU A 166 5.07 -21.58 -18.43
N PRO A 167 3.93 -22.17 -18.85
CA PRO A 167 3.11 -21.64 -19.93
C PRO A 167 2.71 -20.19 -19.68
N GLN A 168 3.12 -19.29 -20.56
CA GLN A 168 2.91 -17.86 -20.44
C GLN A 168 1.54 -17.43 -20.97
N VAL A 169 0.91 -16.48 -20.32
CA VAL A 169 -0.28 -15.80 -20.84
C VAL A 169 0.13 -14.86 -21.98
N GLN A 170 -0.64 -14.83 -23.07
CA GLN A 170 -0.39 -13.96 -24.22
C GLN A 170 -0.39 -12.47 -23.83
N ASP A 171 0.51 -11.68 -24.41
CA ASP A 171 0.64 -10.25 -24.06
C ASP A 171 -0.61 -9.43 -24.38
N SER A 172 -1.36 -9.78 -25.43
CA SER A 172 -2.64 -9.16 -25.75
C SER A 172 -3.70 -9.37 -24.66
N ILE A 173 -3.68 -10.55 -24.00
CA ILE A 173 -4.57 -10.84 -22.86
C ILE A 173 -4.13 -10.05 -21.64
N LYS A 174 -2.82 -10.01 -21.36
CA LYS A 174 -2.28 -9.21 -20.24
C LYS A 174 -2.66 -7.74 -20.38
N THR A 175 -2.50 -7.16 -21.59
CA THR A 175 -2.86 -5.77 -21.88
C THR A 175 -4.34 -5.49 -21.55
N LYS A 176 -5.26 -6.33 -22.05
CA LYS A 176 -6.70 -6.20 -21.76
C LYS A 176 -7.01 -6.30 -20.28
N ARG A 177 -6.33 -7.19 -19.53
CA ARG A 177 -6.50 -7.33 -18.09
C ARG A 177 -6.00 -6.10 -17.34
N VAL A 178 -4.84 -5.54 -17.74
CA VAL A 178 -4.32 -4.27 -17.17
C VAL A 178 -5.30 -3.12 -17.40
N GLU A 179 -5.83 -2.96 -18.61
CA GLU A 179 -6.81 -1.91 -18.93
C GLU A 179 -8.05 -1.99 -18.02
N LYS A 180 -8.61 -3.19 -17.85
CA LYS A 180 -9.77 -3.41 -16.93
C LYS A 180 -9.46 -3.04 -15.48
N ILE A 181 -8.27 -3.38 -14.98
CA ILE A 181 -7.87 -3.04 -13.60
C ILE A 181 -7.63 -1.53 -13.46
N ILE A 182 -7.04 -0.88 -14.47
CA ILE A 182 -6.84 0.58 -14.47
C ILE A 182 -8.19 1.30 -14.41
N GLU A 183 -9.19 0.86 -15.17
CA GLU A 183 -10.54 1.43 -15.12
C GLU A 183 -11.17 1.25 -13.73
N LEU A 184 -11.13 0.03 -13.17
CA LEU A 184 -11.56 -0.23 -11.81
C LEU A 184 -10.83 0.66 -10.79
N SER A 185 -9.53 0.85 -10.93
CA SER A 185 -8.73 1.72 -10.05
C SER A 185 -9.20 3.17 -10.08
N LYS A 186 -9.58 3.70 -11.26
CA LYS A 186 -10.13 5.05 -11.39
C LYS A 186 -11.45 5.20 -10.62
N ASP A 187 -12.34 4.21 -10.74
CA ASP A 187 -13.63 4.22 -10.02
C ASP A 187 -13.43 4.12 -8.51
N LEU A 188 -12.55 3.26 -8.05
CA LEU A 188 -12.20 3.12 -6.64
C LEU A 188 -11.59 4.43 -6.09
N HIS A 189 -10.70 5.07 -6.86
CA HIS A 189 -10.11 6.34 -6.46
C HIS A 189 -11.15 7.46 -6.37
N LYS A 190 -12.05 7.56 -7.34
CA LYS A 190 -13.18 8.50 -7.31
C LYS A 190 -14.04 8.28 -6.06
N ASN A 191 -14.37 7.03 -5.74
CA ASN A 191 -15.14 6.68 -4.54
C ASN A 191 -14.38 7.02 -3.25
N PHE A 192 -13.06 6.83 -3.21
CA PHE A 192 -12.24 7.25 -2.09
C PHE A 192 -12.28 8.77 -1.89
N LEU A 193 -12.15 9.56 -2.96
CA LEU A 193 -12.25 11.03 -2.88
C LEU A 193 -13.64 11.47 -2.41
N LEU A 194 -14.71 10.85 -2.90
CA LEU A 194 -16.07 11.16 -2.49
C LEU A 194 -16.31 10.90 -0.98
N ARG A 195 -15.75 9.82 -0.42
CA ARG A 195 -15.83 9.55 1.03
C ARG A 195 -15.13 10.61 1.88
N ASN A 196 -14.17 11.33 1.31
CA ASN A 196 -13.42 12.39 1.99
C ASN A 196 -13.97 13.80 1.70
N LYS A 197 -14.96 13.93 0.81
CA LYS A 197 -15.58 15.22 0.50
C LYS A 197 -16.26 15.79 1.76
N ASN A 198 -16.14 17.11 1.95
CA ASN A 198 -16.71 17.84 3.10
C ASN A 198 -16.16 17.38 4.47
N THR A 199 -14.97 16.81 4.52
CA THR A 199 -14.27 16.50 5.77
C THR A 199 -13.16 17.50 6.01
N ILE A 200 -12.91 17.83 7.29
CA ILE A 200 -11.75 18.64 7.68
C ILE A 200 -10.55 17.71 7.73
N GLN A 201 -9.47 18.08 7.05
CA GLN A 201 -8.25 17.29 6.95
C GLN A 201 -7.03 18.13 7.34
N GLU A 202 -6.15 17.54 8.13
CA GLU A 202 -4.80 18.05 8.37
C GLU A 202 -3.95 17.83 7.11
N VAL A 203 -3.24 18.84 6.66
CA VAL A 203 -2.41 18.78 5.47
C VAL A 203 -0.97 19.18 5.73
N LEU A 204 -0.05 18.55 5.02
CA LEU A 204 1.33 19.01 4.89
C LEU A 204 1.43 19.87 3.62
N ILE A 205 1.74 21.13 3.78
CA ILE A 205 2.02 22.02 2.65
C ILE A 205 3.43 21.72 2.14
N GLU A 206 3.54 21.44 0.85
CA GLU A 206 4.81 21.02 0.22
C GLU A 206 5.48 22.19 -0.49
N LYS A 207 4.99 22.55 -1.66
CA LYS A 207 5.58 23.62 -2.49
C LYS A 207 4.53 24.44 -3.20
N LYS A 208 4.90 25.69 -3.53
CA LYS A 208 4.10 26.58 -4.37
C LYS A 208 4.35 26.29 -5.85
N SER A 209 3.29 26.12 -6.60
CA SER A 209 3.37 25.98 -8.06
C SER A 209 3.65 27.33 -8.70
N LYS A 210 4.68 27.39 -9.53
CA LYS A 210 4.98 28.62 -10.30
C LYS A 210 3.92 28.93 -11.37
N LYS A 211 3.17 27.91 -11.85
CA LYS A 211 2.17 28.07 -12.91
C LYS A 211 0.81 28.54 -12.37
N THR A 212 0.36 27.96 -11.27
CA THR A 212 -0.99 28.19 -10.73
C THR A 212 -1.00 29.14 -9.53
N ASN A 213 0.17 29.47 -8.99
CA ASN A 213 0.34 30.23 -7.75
C ASN A 213 -0.29 29.58 -6.50
N LEU A 214 -0.75 28.33 -6.61
CA LEU A 214 -1.31 27.55 -5.53
C LEU A 214 -0.24 26.68 -4.85
N TYR A 215 -0.41 26.39 -3.58
CA TYR A 215 0.41 25.43 -2.85
C TYR A 215 -0.10 24.02 -3.09
N SER A 216 0.80 23.07 -3.35
CA SER A 216 0.48 21.65 -3.24
C SER A 216 0.53 21.23 -1.77
N ALA A 217 -0.43 20.42 -1.38
CA ALA A 217 -0.49 19.88 -0.03
C ALA A 217 -0.97 18.43 -0.03
N THR A 218 -0.57 17.65 0.99
CA THR A 218 -0.93 16.25 1.13
C THR A 218 -1.59 16.02 2.48
N THR A 219 -2.79 15.42 2.45
CA THR A 219 -3.50 15.01 3.66
C THR A 219 -2.82 13.82 4.35
N ARG A 220 -3.18 13.53 5.61
CA ARG A 220 -2.67 12.33 6.30
C ARG A 220 -3.02 11.05 5.58
N ASN A 221 -4.19 10.93 4.98
CA ASN A 221 -4.60 9.78 4.16
C ASN A 221 -4.29 9.95 2.66
N TYR A 222 -3.22 10.69 2.32
CA TYR A 222 -2.58 10.74 1.02
C TYR A 222 -3.37 11.42 -0.12
N ILE A 223 -4.37 12.23 0.16
CA ILE A 223 -5.03 13.03 -0.87
C ILE A 223 -4.16 14.23 -1.22
N LYS A 224 -3.88 14.42 -2.49
CA LYS A 224 -3.20 15.61 -3.02
C LYS A 224 -4.23 16.70 -3.25
N ILE A 225 -3.96 17.90 -2.72
CA ILE A 225 -4.82 19.07 -2.89
C ILE A 225 -3.99 20.28 -3.30
N HIS A 226 -4.68 21.27 -3.85
CA HIS A 226 -4.12 22.58 -4.15
C HIS A 226 -4.88 23.64 -3.36
N ILE A 227 -4.17 24.51 -2.67
CA ILE A 227 -4.69 25.56 -1.80
C ILE A 227 -4.03 26.91 -2.10
#